data_6b8dcf3525ad2cd8df7d9768d06fe878
#
_entry.id   6b8dcf3525ad2cd8df7d9768d06fe878
#
_cell.length_a   1.000
_cell.length_b   1.000
_cell.length_c   1.000
_cell.angle_alpha   90.00
_cell.angle_beta   90.00
_cell.angle_gamma   90.00
#
_symmetry.space_group_name_H-M   'P 1'
#
loop_
_entity.id
_entity.type
_entity.pdbx_description
1 polymer ?
#
loop_
_entity_poly.entity_id
_entity_poly.type
_entity_poly.pdbx_seq_one_letter_code
_entity_poly.pdbx_strand_id
1 'polypeptide(L)'
;MPIDLLSAETELPGSVHLPINRCNYPATILGSHAFQEHPEPIHIDYVQAFHRYLFERLDAIESAVERALLFDEYMQVSFLLGHPDQIGLDENSQKVKRHKFDYKRLIRGWMFDSNGREGAVLKGWVETRFGLCARSHNGPLRNSGSGNYQQYLSDRSQGLYNTNGIESQLDLLYTYCQYELKRQDMEKYLTLYRGTNELKQYEHLFADNNKQRIVLLNNLNSFSDKKEYCDNFGDHVFRCKVPFCKLFFFPGLLPGLLKCENEHLVIGGLYSIKVL
;
A
#
# COMPACT_ATOMS: atom_id res chain seq x y z
N MET A 1 16.09 -33.69 -12.12
CA MET A 1 15.99 -32.25 -12.36
C MET A 1 14.54 -31.88 -12.15
N PRO A 2 14.15 -31.17 -11.10
CA PRO A 2 12.84 -30.57 -11.04
C PRO A 2 12.91 -29.34 -11.93
N ILE A 3 12.12 -29.39 -12.96
CA ILE A 3 11.99 -28.39 -13.99
C ILE A 3 11.46 -27.11 -13.33
N ASP A 4 12.12 -26.04 -13.63
CA ASP A 4 11.73 -24.64 -13.50
C ASP A 4 10.37 -24.34 -14.20
N LEU A 5 9.33 -25.06 -13.84
CA LEU A 5 7.96 -24.80 -14.31
C LEU A 5 7.36 -23.55 -13.65
N LEU A 6 8.02 -22.99 -12.63
CA LEU A 6 7.59 -21.81 -11.90
C LEU A 6 7.91 -20.51 -12.63
N SER A 7 8.86 -20.48 -13.56
CA SER A 7 9.32 -19.23 -14.17
C SER A 7 8.56 -18.80 -15.42
N ALA A 8 7.84 -19.70 -16.09
CA ALA A 8 7.26 -19.42 -17.42
C ALA A 8 5.76 -19.03 -17.41
N GLU A 9 5.02 -19.25 -16.31
CA GLU A 9 3.55 -19.09 -16.30
C GLU A 9 3.02 -18.07 -15.28
N THR A 10 3.87 -17.29 -14.61
CA THR A 10 3.46 -16.34 -13.58
C THR A 10 3.52 -14.90 -14.05
N GLU A 11 3.06 -14.65 -15.27
CA GLU A 11 2.82 -13.30 -15.75
C GLU A 11 1.56 -12.71 -15.12
N LEU A 12 1.63 -11.41 -14.83
CA LEU A 12 0.48 -10.67 -14.31
C LEU A 12 -0.61 -10.61 -15.38
N PRO A 13 -1.85 -11.09 -15.10
CA PRO A 13 -2.92 -11.03 -16.09
C PRO A 13 -3.19 -9.60 -16.58
N GLY A 14 -3.41 -9.42 -17.88
CA GLY A 14 -3.58 -8.11 -18.51
C GLY A 14 -4.77 -7.30 -17.95
N SER A 15 -5.77 -7.98 -17.36
CA SER A 15 -6.92 -7.32 -16.75
C SER A 15 -6.65 -6.70 -15.36
N VAL A 16 -5.46 -6.91 -14.78
CA VAL A 16 -5.16 -6.50 -13.39
C VAL A 16 -4.08 -5.41 -13.31
N HIS A 17 -3.67 -4.86 -14.44
CA HIS A 17 -2.74 -3.75 -14.48
C HIS A 17 -3.13 -2.70 -15.52
N LEU A 18 -2.67 -1.47 -15.29
CA LEU A 18 -2.77 -0.35 -16.22
C LEU A 18 -1.54 -0.33 -17.15
N PRO A 19 -1.69 0.19 -18.38
CA PRO A 19 -0.57 0.30 -19.32
C PRO A 19 0.47 1.35 -18.93
N ILE A 20 0.08 2.30 -18.08
CA ILE A 20 0.92 3.43 -17.64
C ILE A 20 0.89 3.50 -16.11
N ASN A 21 2.04 3.78 -15.52
CA ASN A 21 2.19 4.06 -14.10
C ASN A 21 3.21 5.21 -13.89
N ARG A 22 3.49 5.56 -12.63
CA ARG A 22 4.38 6.67 -12.27
C ARG A 22 5.54 6.23 -11.37
N CYS A 23 5.99 5.00 -11.54
CA CYS A 23 7.19 4.51 -10.88
C CYS A 23 8.18 3.94 -11.92
N ASN A 24 9.39 3.64 -11.46
CA ASN A 24 10.50 3.21 -12.30
C ASN A 24 10.34 1.81 -12.94
N TYR A 25 9.30 1.05 -12.60
CA TYR A 25 9.04 -0.28 -13.18
C TYR A 25 7.66 -0.34 -13.82
N PRO A 26 7.50 -0.99 -14.99
CA PRO A 26 6.19 -1.34 -15.53
C PRO A 26 5.39 -2.21 -14.55
N ALA A 27 4.07 -2.04 -14.53
CA ALA A 27 3.18 -2.79 -13.65
C ALA A 27 3.29 -4.30 -13.84
N THR A 28 3.52 -4.76 -15.08
CA THR A 28 3.72 -6.18 -15.42
C THR A 28 4.93 -6.79 -14.73
N ILE A 29 6.04 -6.05 -14.64
CA ILE A 29 7.22 -6.48 -13.90
C ILE A 29 6.95 -6.40 -12.40
N LEU A 30 6.52 -5.24 -11.93
CA LEU A 30 6.31 -4.95 -10.51
C LEU A 30 5.31 -5.90 -9.85
N GLY A 31 4.25 -6.30 -10.57
CA GLY A 31 3.23 -7.23 -10.09
C GLY A 31 3.58 -8.70 -10.28
N SER A 32 4.68 -9.05 -10.95
CA SER A 32 5.07 -10.44 -11.26
C SER A 32 5.61 -11.19 -10.04
N HIS A 33 5.57 -12.51 -10.10
CA HIS A 33 6.23 -13.39 -9.13
C HIS A 33 7.75 -13.24 -9.16
N ALA A 34 8.34 -13.08 -10.35
CA ALA A 34 9.77 -12.85 -10.50
C ALA A 34 10.25 -11.60 -9.74
N PHE A 35 9.44 -10.54 -9.70
CA PHE A 35 9.78 -9.35 -8.90
C PHE A 35 9.72 -9.63 -7.40
N GLN A 36 8.84 -10.52 -6.93
CA GLN A 36 8.86 -10.94 -5.52
C GLN A 36 10.16 -11.68 -5.18
N GLU A 37 10.68 -12.51 -6.09
CA GLU A 37 11.91 -13.29 -5.86
C GLU A 37 13.18 -12.46 -6.00
N HIS A 38 13.16 -11.46 -6.91
CA HIS A 38 14.30 -10.60 -7.22
C HIS A 38 13.89 -9.12 -7.14
N PRO A 39 13.57 -8.61 -5.93
CA PRO A 39 13.09 -7.25 -5.79
C PRO A 39 14.21 -6.23 -5.96
N GLU A 40 13.85 -5.14 -6.59
CA GLU A 40 14.68 -3.96 -6.74
C GLU A 40 13.97 -2.71 -6.16
N PRO A 41 14.71 -1.65 -5.80
CA PRO A 41 14.12 -0.45 -5.25
C PRO A 41 13.09 0.19 -6.18
N ILE A 42 11.91 0.49 -5.64
CA ILE A 42 10.84 1.18 -6.36
C ILE A 42 10.88 2.66 -5.99
N HIS A 43 10.84 3.51 -7.01
CA HIS A 43 10.81 4.97 -6.86
C HIS A 43 9.61 5.55 -7.59
N ILE A 44 8.85 6.41 -6.90
CA ILE A 44 7.83 7.23 -7.56
C ILE A 44 8.53 8.45 -8.18
N ASP A 45 8.17 8.75 -9.42
CA ASP A 45 8.83 9.76 -10.26
C ASP A 45 9.01 11.10 -9.54
N TYR A 46 10.27 11.55 -9.45
CA TYR A 46 10.71 12.85 -8.93
C TYR A 46 10.37 13.19 -7.47
N VAL A 47 9.66 12.37 -6.70
CA VAL A 47 9.21 12.70 -5.34
C VAL A 47 10.41 13.01 -4.42
N GLN A 48 11.40 12.13 -4.38
CA GLN A 48 12.58 12.34 -3.53
C GLN A 48 13.38 13.58 -3.96
N ALA A 49 13.54 13.80 -5.26
CA ALA A 49 14.26 14.97 -5.79
C ALA A 49 13.52 16.28 -5.51
N PHE A 50 12.18 16.27 -5.63
CA PHE A 50 11.36 17.43 -5.32
C PHE A 50 11.41 17.80 -3.83
N HIS A 51 11.43 16.80 -2.96
CA HIS A 51 11.49 16.98 -1.50
C HIS A 51 12.91 16.80 -0.93
N ARG A 52 13.97 16.98 -1.75
CA ARG A 52 15.37 16.76 -1.35
C ARG A 52 15.76 17.44 -0.05
N TYR A 53 15.30 18.66 0.18
CA TYR A 53 15.58 19.41 1.41
C TYR A 53 15.08 18.69 2.68
N LEU A 54 13.94 18.00 2.61
CA LEU A 54 13.48 17.15 3.71
C LEU A 54 14.48 16.03 3.96
N PHE A 55 14.86 15.27 2.93
CA PHE A 55 15.73 14.11 3.08
C PHE A 55 17.14 14.49 3.54
N GLU A 56 17.69 15.61 3.08
CA GLU A 56 18.96 16.17 3.59
C GLU A 56 18.89 16.46 5.08
N ARG A 57 17.79 16.98 5.59
CA ARG A 57 17.58 17.21 7.02
C ARG A 57 17.41 15.90 7.80
N LEU A 58 16.68 14.93 7.24
CA LEU A 58 16.50 13.61 7.85
C LEU A 58 17.83 12.86 7.96
N ASP A 59 18.74 13.01 6.99
CA ASP A 59 20.06 12.38 7.01
C ASP A 59 20.93 12.82 8.20
N ALA A 60 20.72 14.05 8.68
CA ALA A 60 21.43 14.60 9.84
C ALA A 60 20.91 14.10 11.21
N ILE A 61 19.82 13.34 11.23
CA ILE A 61 19.13 12.89 12.44
C ILE A 61 19.32 11.38 12.62
N GLU A 62 19.90 10.96 13.75
CA GLU A 62 20.10 9.53 14.07
C GLU A 62 18.82 8.85 14.59
N SER A 63 18.03 9.57 15.39
CA SER A 63 16.82 9.04 16.02
C SER A 63 15.68 8.88 15.03
N ALA A 64 15.16 7.66 14.86
CA ALA A 64 13.98 7.42 14.03
C ALA A 64 12.74 8.19 14.51
N VAL A 65 12.59 8.38 15.83
CA VAL A 65 11.48 9.13 16.40
C VAL A 65 11.59 10.62 16.02
N GLU A 66 12.78 11.20 16.11
CA GLU A 66 12.99 12.60 15.72
C GLU A 66 12.82 12.82 14.22
N ARG A 67 13.27 11.85 13.38
CA ARG A 67 13.00 11.89 11.93
C ARG A 67 11.51 11.84 11.63
N ALA A 68 10.76 11.00 12.32
CA ALA A 68 9.31 10.92 12.14
C ALA A 68 8.59 12.23 12.56
N LEU A 69 9.05 12.89 13.62
CA LEU A 69 8.53 14.20 14.02
C LEU A 69 8.84 15.27 12.97
N LEU A 70 10.09 15.32 12.48
CA LEU A 70 10.46 16.25 11.40
C LEU A 70 9.65 15.99 10.12
N PHE A 71 9.45 14.71 9.75
CA PHE A 71 8.61 14.35 8.62
C PHE A 71 7.18 14.86 8.80
N ASP A 72 6.59 14.66 9.98
CA ASP A 72 5.23 15.12 10.27
C ASP A 72 5.10 16.64 10.21
N GLU A 73 6.04 17.37 10.78
CA GLU A 73 6.10 18.84 10.69
C GLU A 73 6.20 19.31 9.23
N TYR A 74 7.07 18.66 8.46
CA TYR A 74 7.23 18.97 7.04
C TYR A 74 5.93 18.74 6.25
N MET A 75 5.25 17.62 6.50
CA MET A 75 3.95 17.32 5.88
C MET A 75 2.90 18.37 6.23
N GLN A 76 2.83 18.80 7.49
CA GLN A 76 1.89 19.83 7.93
C GLN A 76 2.12 21.16 7.22
N VAL A 77 3.36 21.59 7.08
CA VAL A 77 3.71 22.86 6.43
C VAL A 77 3.55 22.77 4.92
N SER A 78 4.11 21.73 4.29
CA SER A 78 4.15 21.61 2.82
C SER A 78 2.78 21.38 2.19
N PHE A 79 1.87 20.74 2.91
CA PHE A 79 0.53 20.45 2.44
C PHE A 79 -0.57 21.25 3.15
N LEU A 80 -0.20 22.22 3.97
CA LEU A 80 -1.13 23.11 4.70
C LEU A 80 -2.21 22.35 5.48
N LEU A 81 -1.84 21.22 6.12
CA LEU A 81 -2.80 20.29 6.72
C LEU A 81 -3.63 20.90 7.86
N GLY A 82 -3.19 22.00 8.43
CA GLY A 82 -3.93 22.78 9.44
C GLY A 82 -4.78 23.95 8.89
N HIS A 83 -4.66 24.26 7.58
CA HIS A 83 -5.18 25.49 6.97
C HIS A 83 -5.97 25.19 5.69
N PRO A 84 -7.18 24.60 5.78
CA PRO A 84 -7.99 24.23 4.62
C PRO A 84 -8.42 25.43 3.77
N ASP A 85 -8.55 26.62 4.37
CA ASP A 85 -8.82 27.90 3.73
C ASP A 85 -7.76 28.29 2.70
N GLN A 86 -6.49 28.01 2.99
CA GLN A 86 -5.36 28.38 2.12
C GLN A 86 -5.24 27.46 0.89
N ILE A 87 -5.88 26.30 0.92
CA ILE A 87 -5.94 25.36 -0.23
C ILE A 87 -7.23 25.50 -1.05
N GLY A 88 -7.97 26.62 -0.87
CA GLY A 88 -9.17 26.96 -1.63
C GLY A 88 -10.44 26.22 -1.19
N LEU A 89 -10.48 25.74 0.03
CA LEU A 89 -11.66 25.12 0.62
C LEU A 89 -12.45 26.16 1.42
N ASP A 90 -13.72 26.33 1.07
CA ASP A 90 -14.61 27.30 1.70
C ASP A 90 -14.82 26.97 3.20
N GLU A 91 -14.39 27.87 4.09
CA GLU A 91 -14.59 27.79 5.53
C GLU A 91 -16.08 27.75 5.93
N ASN A 92 -16.94 28.34 5.12
CA ASN A 92 -18.38 28.43 5.39
C ASN A 92 -19.15 27.14 5.12
N SER A 93 -18.54 26.14 4.48
CA SER A 93 -19.15 24.83 4.41
C SER A 93 -19.02 24.14 5.77
N GLN A 94 -20.01 24.28 6.64
CA GLN A 94 -20.11 23.70 7.99
C GLN A 94 -19.88 22.15 8.04
N LYS A 95 -19.68 21.51 6.88
CA LYS A 95 -19.46 20.08 6.73
C LYS A 95 -17.98 19.68 6.48
N VAL A 96 -17.09 20.62 6.21
CA VAL A 96 -15.68 20.30 5.95
C VAL A 96 -14.91 20.34 7.27
N LYS A 97 -14.96 19.24 8.02
CA LYS A 97 -14.11 19.07 9.21
C LYS A 97 -12.64 19.03 8.77
N ARG A 98 -11.82 19.85 9.45
CA ARG A 98 -10.39 20.16 9.23
C ARG A 98 -9.45 18.96 9.00
N HIS A 99 -9.89 17.73 9.22
CA HIS A 99 -9.08 16.49 9.12
C HIS A 99 -9.28 15.69 7.83
N LYS A 100 -9.98 16.21 6.82
CA LYS A 100 -10.37 15.41 5.65
C LYS A 100 -9.27 15.26 4.60
N PHE A 101 -8.25 16.12 4.63
CA PHE A 101 -7.16 16.18 3.65
C PHE A 101 -5.84 15.64 4.19
N ASP A 102 -5.90 14.82 5.21
CA ASP A 102 -4.73 14.31 5.92
C ASP A 102 -4.51 12.83 5.56
N TYR A 103 -3.33 12.50 5.07
CA TYR A 103 -2.88 11.13 4.82
C TYR A 103 -3.03 10.23 6.05
N LYS A 104 -2.86 10.76 7.27
CA LYS A 104 -3.07 10.03 8.52
C LYS A 104 -4.50 9.52 8.65
N ARG A 105 -5.48 10.32 8.18
CA ARG A 105 -6.87 9.89 8.17
C ARG A 105 -7.08 8.70 7.23
N LEU A 106 -6.44 8.71 6.07
CA LEU A 106 -6.54 7.59 5.12
C LEU A 106 -5.99 6.30 5.74
N ILE A 107 -4.84 6.38 6.39
CA ILE A 107 -4.24 5.21 7.07
C ILE A 107 -5.15 4.70 8.19
N ARG A 108 -5.66 5.60 9.06
CA ARG A 108 -6.61 5.21 10.13
C ARG A 108 -7.91 4.64 9.58
N GLY A 109 -8.44 5.22 8.51
CA GLY A 109 -9.66 4.74 7.85
C GLY A 109 -9.47 3.36 7.24
N TRP A 110 -8.32 3.10 6.61
CA TRP A 110 -7.96 1.77 6.13
C TRP A 110 -7.99 0.71 7.22
N MET A 111 -7.40 1.00 8.38
CA MET A 111 -7.36 0.07 9.50
C MET A 111 -8.74 -0.22 10.08
N PHE A 112 -9.63 0.77 10.04
CA PHE A 112 -11.01 0.58 10.49
C PHE A 112 -11.82 -0.23 9.47
N ASP A 113 -11.72 0.13 8.18
CA ASP A 113 -12.40 -0.56 7.08
C ASP A 113 -11.64 -0.33 5.75
N SER A 114 -10.92 -1.34 5.29
CA SER A 114 -10.20 -1.31 4.01
C SER A 114 -11.12 -1.25 2.78
N ASN A 115 -12.42 -1.43 2.97
CA ASN A 115 -13.45 -1.29 1.94
C ASN A 115 -14.26 0.01 2.07
N GLY A 116 -13.88 0.89 3.00
CA GLY A 116 -14.45 2.25 3.10
C GLY A 116 -13.85 3.22 2.09
N ARG A 117 -14.25 4.48 2.18
CA ARG A 117 -13.79 5.57 1.28
C ARG A 117 -12.28 5.78 1.32
N GLU A 118 -11.69 5.71 2.51
CA GLU A 118 -10.26 5.82 2.72
C GLU A 118 -9.51 4.67 2.04
N GLY A 119 -10.04 3.45 2.15
CA GLY A 119 -9.53 2.28 1.46
C GLY A 119 -9.62 2.40 -0.06
N ALA A 120 -10.70 2.97 -0.59
CA ALA A 120 -10.85 3.23 -2.02
C ALA A 120 -9.80 4.22 -2.53
N VAL A 121 -9.51 5.29 -1.78
CA VAL A 121 -8.48 6.28 -2.14
C VAL A 121 -7.10 5.62 -2.15
N LEU A 122 -6.74 4.84 -1.13
CA LEU A 122 -5.44 4.16 -1.07
C LEU A 122 -5.26 3.14 -2.20
N LYS A 123 -6.29 2.33 -2.49
CA LYS A 123 -6.28 1.41 -3.63
C LYS A 123 -6.13 2.17 -4.96
N GLY A 124 -6.86 3.26 -5.13
CA GLY A 124 -6.78 4.12 -6.32
C GLY A 124 -5.42 4.81 -6.48
N TRP A 125 -4.76 5.17 -5.39
CA TRP A 125 -3.39 5.67 -5.41
C TRP A 125 -2.42 4.59 -5.88
N VAL A 126 -2.53 3.35 -5.41
CA VAL A 126 -1.72 2.24 -5.91
C VAL A 126 -1.94 2.01 -7.41
N GLU A 127 -3.20 2.10 -7.89
CA GLU A 127 -3.49 1.99 -9.33
C GLU A 127 -2.71 3.02 -10.16
N THR A 128 -2.72 4.27 -9.72
CA THR A 128 -2.12 5.37 -10.51
C THR A 128 -0.60 5.43 -10.39
N ARG A 129 -0.01 4.99 -9.26
CA ARG A 129 1.45 5.05 -9.05
C ARG A 129 2.17 3.78 -9.50
N PHE A 130 1.58 2.62 -9.26
CA PHE A 130 2.21 1.33 -9.57
C PHE A 130 1.55 0.58 -10.73
N GLY A 131 0.43 1.09 -11.22
CA GLY A 131 -0.31 0.47 -12.32
C GLY A 131 -1.04 -0.82 -11.94
N LEU A 132 -1.11 -1.18 -10.66
CA LEU A 132 -1.78 -2.40 -10.19
C LEU A 132 -3.24 -2.10 -9.86
N CYS A 133 -4.19 -2.70 -10.59
CA CYS A 133 -5.61 -2.47 -10.41
C CYS A 133 -6.14 -3.08 -9.10
N ALA A 134 -7.06 -2.38 -8.44
CA ALA A 134 -7.83 -2.94 -7.33
C ALA A 134 -8.69 -4.09 -7.84
N ARG A 135 -8.69 -5.20 -7.10
CA ARG A 135 -9.43 -6.43 -7.46
C ARG A 135 -10.66 -6.66 -6.62
N SER A 136 -10.68 -6.07 -5.42
CA SER A 136 -11.77 -6.19 -4.48
C SER A 136 -11.97 -4.92 -3.67
N HIS A 137 -13.24 -4.50 -3.57
CA HIS A 137 -13.73 -3.44 -2.70
C HIS A 137 -15.22 -3.69 -2.46
N ASN A 138 -15.60 -4.16 -1.27
CA ASN A 138 -16.94 -4.68 -0.96
C ASN A 138 -17.41 -5.80 -1.92
N GLY A 139 -16.45 -6.52 -2.50
CA GLY A 139 -16.67 -7.58 -3.47
C GLY A 139 -15.75 -7.45 -4.69
N PRO A 140 -15.84 -8.41 -5.62
CA PRO A 140 -14.96 -8.45 -6.80
C PRO A 140 -15.16 -7.25 -7.73
N LEU A 141 -14.06 -6.68 -8.24
CA LEU A 141 -14.03 -5.56 -9.20
C LEU A 141 -13.71 -6.01 -10.64
N ARG A 142 -14.11 -7.22 -11.01
CA ARG A 142 -13.78 -7.83 -12.32
C ARG A 142 -14.49 -7.20 -13.51
N ASN A 143 -15.63 -6.55 -13.27
CA ASN A 143 -16.47 -5.94 -14.29
C ASN A 143 -16.70 -4.47 -13.98
N SER A 144 -16.26 -3.58 -14.89
CA SER A 144 -16.41 -2.13 -14.76
C SER A 144 -17.90 -1.66 -14.71
N GLY A 145 -18.81 -2.46 -15.25
CA GLY A 145 -20.24 -2.21 -15.17
C GLY A 145 -20.91 -2.73 -13.88
N SER A 146 -20.18 -3.41 -13.00
CA SER A 146 -20.75 -3.95 -11.76
C SER A 146 -21.03 -2.86 -10.73
N GLY A 147 -22.04 -3.09 -9.87
CA GLY A 147 -22.36 -2.18 -8.75
C GLY A 147 -21.16 -1.97 -7.81
N ASN A 148 -20.38 -3.02 -7.52
CA ASN A 148 -19.18 -2.92 -6.69
C ASN A 148 -18.14 -1.98 -7.31
N TYR A 149 -17.94 -2.04 -8.64
CA TYR A 149 -16.98 -1.18 -9.31
C TYR A 149 -17.45 0.28 -9.30
N GLN A 150 -18.73 0.54 -9.55
CA GLN A 150 -19.31 1.88 -9.46
C GLN A 150 -19.25 2.44 -8.03
N GLN A 151 -19.49 1.60 -7.03
CA GLN A 151 -19.35 2.00 -5.63
C GLN A 151 -17.88 2.33 -5.30
N TYR A 152 -16.92 1.52 -5.74
CA TYR A 152 -15.49 1.79 -5.58
C TYR A 152 -15.09 3.15 -6.16
N LEU A 153 -15.52 3.46 -7.39
CA LEU A 153 -15.24 4.76 -8.02
C LEU A 153 -15.88 5.93 -7.26
N SER A 154 -17.12 5.74 -6.79
CA SER A 154 -17.82 6.73 -5.97
C SER A 154 -17.09 7.00 -4.65
N ASP A 155 -16.70 5.94 -3.93
CA ASP A 155 -16.00 6.04 -2.67
C ASP A 155 -14.62 6.70 -2.84
N ARG A 156 -13.88 6.33 -3.88
CA ARG A 156 -12.61 6.97 -4.26
C ARG A 156 -12.79 8.45 -4.53
N SER A 157 -13.74 8.83 -5.38
CA SER A 157 -14.02 10.24 -5.72
C SER A 157 -14.40 11.07 -4.49
N GLN A 158 -15.31 10.55 -3.67
CA GLN A 158 -15.73 11.21 -2.43
C GLN A 158 -14.58 11.32 -1.42
N GLY A 159 -13.71 10.31 -1.34
CA GLY A 159 -12.57 10.28 -0.43
C GLY A 159 -11.43 11.24 -0.81
N LEU A 160 -11.31 11.61 -2.09
CA LEU A 160 -10.33 12.58 -2.60
C LEU A 160 -10.73 14.04 -2.32
N TYR A 161 -11.99 14.32 -2.03
CA TYR A 161 -12.50 15.68 -1.76
C TYR A 161 -12.11 16.73 -2.81
N ASN A 162 -12.07 16.34 -4.08
CA ASN A 162 -11.70 17.17 -5.23
C ASN A 162 -10.28 17.78 -5.15
N THR A 163 -9.33 17.13 -4.47
CA THR A 163 -7.94 17.57 -4.39
C THR A 163 -6.95 16.46 -4.73
N ASN A 164 -5.94 16.80 -5.52
CA ASN A 164 -4.79 15.92 -5.79
C ASN A 164 -3.74 15.95 -4.66
N GLY A 165 -3.88 16.85 -3.69
CA GLY A 165 -2.93 17.01 -2.58
C GLY A 165 -2.78 15.74 -1.73
N ILE A 166 -3.85 14.96 -1.56
CA ILE A 166 -3.81 13.68 -0.84
C ILE A 166 -2.90 12.67 -1.54
N GLU A 167 -2.98 12.55 -2.85
CA GLU A 167 -2.13 11.61 -3.61
C GLU A 167 -0.65 11.99 -3.48
N SER A 168 -0.32 13.29 -3.53
CA SER A 168 1.05 13.78 -3.32
C SER A 168 1.55 13.52 -1.88
N GLN A 169 0.68 13.60 -0.89
CA GLN A 169 1.01 13.21 0.49
C GLN A 169 1.36 11.71 0.58
N LEU A 170 0.60 10.86 -0.10
CA LEU A 170 0.86 9.41 -0.15
C LEU A 170 2.16 9.09 -0.90
N ASP A 171 2.47 9.82 -1.98
CA ASP A 171 3.72 9.71 -2.70
C ASP A 171 4.92 9.98 -1.78
N LEU A 172 4.84 11.05 -1.00
CA LEU A 172 5.89 11.40 -0.05
C LEU A 172 5.96 10.43 1.14
N LEU A 173 4.81 9.95 1.64
CA LEU A 173 4.77 8.95 2.71
C LEU A 173 5.42 7.63 2.28
N TYR A 174 5.13 7.14 1.07
CA TYR A 174 5.79 5.95 0.54
C TYR A 174 7.31 6.15 0.41
N THR A 175 7.72 7.31 -0.13
CA THR A 175 9.15 7.63 -0.28
C THR A 175 9.85 7.69 1.07
N TYR A 176 9.20 8.27 2.10
CA TYR A 176 9.72 8.28 3.47
C TYR A 176 9.76 6.87 4.09
N CYS A 177 8.74 6.04 3.85
CA CYS A 177 8.74 4.64 4.27
C CYS A 177 9.95 3.89 3.70
N GLN A 178 10.25 4.04 2.40
CA GLN A 178 11.39 3.42 1.75
C GLN A 178 12.74 3.97 2.27
N TYR A 179 12.79 5.27 2.59
CA TYR A 179 13.95 5.91 3.21
C TYR A 179 14.25 5.30 4.59
N GLU A 180 13.26 5.15 5.46
CA GLU A 180 13.45 4.57 6.79
C GLU A 180 13.83 3.08 6.73
N LEU A 181 13.23 2.30 5.84
CA LEU A 181 13.57 0.89 5.63
C LEU A 181 15.01 0.72 5.16
N LYS A 182 15.49 1.57 4.27
CA LYS A 182 16.88 1.56 3.80
C LYS A 182 17.88 1.84 4.93
N ARG A 183 17.52 2.69 5.90
CA ARG A 183 18.39 3.01 7.04
C ARG A 183 18.50 1.90 8.08
N GLN A 184 17.55 0.97 8.12
CA GLN A 184 17.54 -0.13 9.08
C GLN A 184 18.54 -1.25 8.75
N ASP A 185 19.21 -1.17 7.58
CA ASP A 185 20.19 -2.17 7.09
C ASP A 185 19.68 -3.63 7.24
N MET A 186 18.38 -3.82 7.01
CA MET A 186 17.72 -5.11 7.17
C MET A 186 17.80 -5.94 5.87
N GLU A 187 17.49 -7.24 6.00
CA GLU A 187 17.30 -8.14 4.86
C GLU A 187 16.30 -7.55 3.86
N LYS A 188 16.42 -7.92 2.56
CA LYS A 188 15.54 -7.43 1.50
C LYS A 188 14.05 -7.79 1.70
N TYR A 189 13.72 -8.66 2.66
CA TYR A 189 12.38 -9.21 2.87
C TYR A 189 11.98 -9.21 4.34
N LEU A 190 10.68 -8.99 4.56
CA LEU A 190 10.00 -9.31 5.81
C LEU A 190 9.16 -10.57 5.66
N THR A 191 9.21 -11.46 6.66
CA THR A 191 8.23 -12.54 6.77
C THR A 191 7.00 -12.01 7.46
N LEU A 192 5.89 -11.93 6.72
CA LEU A 192 4.62 -11.41 7.20
C LEU A 192 3.53 -12.46 7.09
N TYR A 193 2.47 -12.29 7.91
CA TYR A 193 1.34 -13.18 8.02
C TYR A 193 0.05 -12.45 7.66
N ARG A 194 -0.92 -13.21 7.14
CA ARG A 194 -2.28 -12.71 6.87
C ARG A 194 -3.31 -13.79 7.13
N GLY A 195 -4.37 -13.42 7.85
CA GLY A 195 -5.57 -14.23 8.04
C GLY A 195 -6.57 -14.01 6.90
N THR A 196 -7.34 -15.04 6.57
CA THR A 196 -8.41 -15.00 5.58
C THR A 196 -9.46 -16.07 5.85
N ASN A 197 -10.73 -15.76 5.61
CA ASN A 197 -11.80 -16.74 5.74
C ASN A 197 -11.82 -17.73 4.58
N GLU A 198 -11.49 -17.26 3.37
CA GLU A 198 -11.51 -18.10 2.18
C GLU A 198 -10.24 -17.93 1.35
N LEU A 199 -9.44 -18.99 1.25
CA LEU A 199 -8.31 -18.99 0.30
C LEU A 199 -8.77 -18.93 -1.16
N LYS A 200 -9.99 -19.37 -1.46
CA LYS A 200 -10.57 -19.36 -2.81
C LYS A 200 -10.83 -17.96 -3.36
N GLN A 201 -10.91 -16.93 -2.51
CA GLN A 201 -11.05 -15.54 -2.95
C GLN A 201 -9.83 -15.04 -3.72
N TYR A 202 -8.66 -15.64 -3.48
CA TYR A 202 -7.46 -15.35 -4.24
C TYR A 202 -7.43 -16.22 -5.51
N GLU A 203 -7.06 -15.62 -6.62
CA GLU A 203 -6.78 -16.36 -7.83
C GLU A 203 -5.48 -17.14 -7.63
N HIS A 204 -5.57 -18.46 -7.70
CA HIS A 204 -4.43 -19.35 -7.55
C HIS A 204 -3.87 -19.65 -8.93
N LEU A 205 -2.62 -19.25 -9.18
CA LEU A 205 -1.91 -19.58 -10.42
C LEU A 205 -1.14 -20.89 -10.29
N PHE A 206 -0.74 -21.23 -9.06
CA PHE A 206 -0.03 -22.47 -8.77
C PHE A 206 -0.35 -22.95 -7.36
N ALA A 207 -0.41 -24.26 -7.15
CA ALA A 207 -0.52 -24.88 -5.84
C ALA A 207 0.24 -26.21 -5.84
N ASP A 208 1.06 -26.44 -4.83
CA ASP A 208 1.76 -27.71 -4.62
C ASP A 208 1.22 -28.49 -3.41
N ASN A 209 1.71 -29.74 -3.26
CA ASN A 209 1.35 -30.61 -2.14
C ASN A 209 1.94 -30.14 -0.79
N ASN A 210 2.89 -29.17 -0.80
CA ASN A 210 3.56 -28.63 0.39
C ASN A 210 2.87 -27.39 0.95
N LYS A 211 1.63 -27.12 0.57
CA LYS A 211 0.86 -25.92 0.94
C LYS A 211 1.48 -24.60 0.42
N GLN A 212 2.41 -24.66 -0.53
CA GLN A 212 2.89 -23.47 -1.25
C GLN A 212 1.92 -23.15 -2.38
N ARG A 213 1.64 -21.87 -2.55
CA ARG A 213 0.75 -21.36 -3.59
C ARG A 213 1.28 -20.06 -4.13
N ILE A 214 1.10 -19.81 -5.43
CA ILE A 214 1.25 -18.48 -6.00
C ILE A 214 -0.15 -17.90 -6.13
N VAL A 215 -0.37 -16.78 -5.46
CA VAL A 215 -1.66 -16.11 -5.39
C VAL A 215 -1.55 -14.69 -5.89
N LEU A 216 -2.60 -14.22 -6.53
CA LEU A 216 -2.75 -12.83 -6.91
C LEU A 216 -3.50 -12.08 -5.81
N LEU A 217 -2.78 -11.25 -5.07
CA LEU A 217 -3.32 -10.42 -4.00
C LEU A 217 -4.02 -9.18 -4.57
N ASN A 218 -4.84 -8.52 -3.76
CA ASN A 218 -5.36 -7.18 -4.09
C ASN A 218 -4.19 -6.19 -4.24
N ASN A 219 -4.40 -5.04 -4.84
CA ASN A 219 -3.34 -4.07 -5.07
C ASN A 219 -2.78 -3.43 -3.78
N LEU A 220 -3.54 -3.44 -2.69
CA LEU A 220 -3.09 -3.08 -1.35
C LEU A 220 -3.67 -4.05 -0.32
N ASN A 221 -2.86 -4.47 0.65
CA ASN A 221 -3.21 -5.52 1.59
C ASN A 221 -2.62 -5.25 2.98
N SER A 222 -3.34 -5.69 4.02
CA SER A 222 -2.89 -5.70 5.41
C SER A 222 -2.20 -7.01 5.74
N PHE A 223 -1.05 -6.91 6.39
CA PHE A 223 -0.29 -8.02 6.94
C PHE A 223 0.16 -7.71 8.38
N SER A 224 0.54 -8.72 9.13
CA SER A 224 1.16 -8.57 10.45
C SER A 224 2.48 -9.34 10.51
N ASP A 225 3.43 -8.87 11.30
CA ASP A 225 4.64 -9.60 11.66
C ASP A 225 4.39 -10.68 12.74
N LYS A 226 3.20 -10.69 13.34
CA LYS A 226 2.77 -11.65 14.36
C LYS A 226 1.63 -12.52 13.87
N LYS A 227 1.86 -13.83 13.85
CA LYS A 227 0.86 -14.82 13.43
C LYS A 227 -0.40 -14.75 14.30
N GLU A 228 -0.25 -14.58 15.61
CA GLU A 228 -1.32 -14.60 16.60
C GLU A 228 -2.38 -13.52 16.34
N TYR A 229 -1.97 -12.37 15.78
CA TYR A 229 -2.93 -11.34 15.37
C TYR A 229 -3.78 -11.77 14.18
N CYS A 230 -3.20 -12.58 13.27
CA CYS A 230 -3.88 -13.02 12.05
C CYS A 230 -4.95 -14.09 12.31
N ASP A 231 -4.86 -14.84 13.40
CA ASP A 231 -5.84 -15.87 13.79
C ASP A 231 -7.23 -15.25 14.07
N ASN A 232 -7.30 -13.95 14.37
CA ASN A 232 -8.56 -13.23 14.57
C ASN A 232 -9.25 -12.79 13.25
N PHE A 233 -8.56 -12.89 12.12
CA PHE A 233 -9.04 -12.36 10.84
C PHE A 233 -9.43 -13.44 9.83
N GLY A 234 -9.55 -14.71 10.25
CA GLY A 234 -10.07 -15.79 9.42
C GLY A 234 -9.55 -17.18 9.78
N ASP A 235 -10.21 -18.19 9.19
CA ASP A 235 -9.96 -19.61 9.48
C ASP A 235 -8.62 -20.12 8.90
N HIS A 236 -8.02 -19.37 7.97
CA HIS A 236 -6.77 -19.72 7.34
C HIS A 236 -5.75 -18.61 7.51
N VAL A 237 -4.56 -18.98 7.99
CA VAL A 237 -3.42 -18.06 8.02
C VAL A 237 -2.38 -18.53 7.01
N PHE A 238 -1.83 -17.61 6.27
CA PHE A 238 -0.67 -17.85 5.42
C PHE A 238 0.46 -16.88 5.75
N ARG A 239 1.67 -17.33 5.49
CA ARG A 239 2.86 -16.49 5.55
C ARG A 239 3.41 -16.23 4.16
N CYS A 240 4.07 -15.08 3.99
CA CYS A 240 4.75 -14.73 2.76
C CYS A 240 6.01 -13.92 3.05
N LYS A 241 7.01 -14.01 2.15
CA LYS A 241 8.17 -13.12 2.15
C LYS A 241 7.80 -11.88 1.34
N VAL A 242 7.69 -10.74 2.01
CA VAL A 242 7.33 -9.46 1.41
C VAL A 242 8.59 -8.66 1.16
N PRO A 243 8.87 -8.25 -0.10
CA PRO A 243 9.98 -7.35 -0.39
C PRO A 243 9.79 -5.99 0.29
N PHE A 244 10.83 -5.40 0.85
CA PHE A 244 10.76 -4.08 1.49
C PHE A 244 10.22 -2.99 0.56
N CYS A 245 10.61 -3.01 -0.71
CA CYS A 245 10.11 -2.06 -1.70
C CYS A 245 8.60 -2.13 -1.95
N LYS A 246 7.93 -3.20 -1.50
CA LYS A 246 6.47 -3.35 -1.54
C LYS A 246 5.76 -2.87 -0.27
N LEU A 247 6.49 -2.47 0.76
CA LEU A 247 5.89 -1.89 1.96
C LEU A 247 5.53 -0.42 1.71
N PHE A 248 4.24 -0.12 1.86
CA PHE A 248 3.74 1.25 1.86
C PHE A 248 3.79 1.88 3.25
N PHE A 249 3.51 1.07 4.27
CA PHE A 249 3.50 1.50 5.66
C PHE A 249 3.86 0.33 6.59
N PHE A 250 4.51 0.62 7.72
CA PHE A 250 4.83 -0.37 8.75
C PHE A 250 4.66 0.23 10.16
N PRO A 251 4.44 -0.59 11.22
CA PRO A 251 4.30 -0.15 12.60
C PRO A 251 5.52 0.65 13.06
N GLY A 252 5.30 1.80 13.68
CA GLY A 252 6.37 2.66 14.18
C GLY A 252 6.98 3.62 13.16
N LEU A 253 6.59 3.57 11.88
CA LEU A 253 7.01 4.55 10.88
C LEU A 253 6.63 5.99 11.30
N LEU A 254 5.45 6.15 11.87
CA LEU A 254 4.95 7.43 12.40
C LEU A 254 4.46 7.23 13.84
N PRO A 255 5.13 7.80 14.85
CA PRO A 255 4.75 7.63 16.25
C PRO A 255 3.30 8.03 16.53
N GLY A 256 2.57 7.12 17.16
CA GLY A 256 1.20 7.37 17.61
C GLY A 256 0.12 7.31 16.53
N LEU A 257 0.48 7.02 15.27
CA LEU A 257 -0.49 6.91 14.21
C LEU A 257 -1.24 5.57 14.22
N LEU A 258 -0.51 4.48 14.42
CA LEU A 258 -1.04 3.12 14.42
C LEU A 258 -0.52 2.38 15.66
N LYS A 259 -1.28 2.42 16.76
CA LYS A 259 -0.83 1.86 18.05
C LYS A 259 -1.28 0.41 18.30
N CYS A 260 -2.25 -0.10 17.53
CA CYS A 260 -3.02 -1.25 18.03
C CYS A 260 -2.81 -2.57 17.29
N GLU A 261 -2.28 -2.63 16.06
CA GLU A 261 -2.43 -3.84 15.26
C GLU A 261 -1.16 -4.38 14.57
N ASN A 262 0.04 -3.83 14.81
CA ASN A 262 1.25 -4.24 14.09
C ASN A 262 1.01 -4.46 12.58
N GLU A 263 0.20 -3.57 11.98
CA GLU A 263 -0.27 -3.69 10.62
C GLU A 263 0.74 -3.13 9.64
N HIS A 264 1.11 -3.95 8.67
CA HIS A 264 1.95 -3.59 7.53
C HIS A 264 1.06 -3.46 6.30
N LEU A 265 1.14 -2.33 5.61
CA LEU A 265 0.44 -2.13 4.34
C LEU A 265 1.35 -2.51 3.18
N VAL A 266 0.92 -3.51 2.41
CA VAL A 266 1.73 -4.17 1.37
C VAL A 266 1.10 -3.98 0.00
N ILE A 267 1.89 -3.46 -0.95
CA ILE A 267 1.53 -3.37 -2.37
C ILE A 267 1.44 -4.77 -2.96
N GLY A 268 0.34 -5.07 -3.62
CA GLY A 268 0.01 -6.39 -4.12
C GLY A 268 0.75 -6.84 -5.38
N GLY A 269 0.15 -7.78 -6.08
CA GLY A 269 0.69 -8.52 -7.21
C GLY A 269 0.69 -10.02 -6.92
N LEU A 270 1.52 -10.76 -7.65
CA LEU A 270 1.71 -12.19 -7.47
C LEU A 270 2.68 -12.47 -6.33
N TYR A 271 2.26 -13.32 -5.40
CA TYR A 271 3.07 -13.70 -4.24
C TYR A 271 3.08 -15.21 -4.01
N SER A 272 4.26 -15.74 -3.77
CA SER A 272 4.40 -17.09 -3.19
C SER A 272 4.03 -17.05 -1.71
N ILE A 273 3.05 -17.82 -1.32
CA ILE A 273 2.57 -17.93 0.06
C ILE A 273 2.70 -19.37 0.56
N LYS A 274 2.83 -19.53 1.87
CA LYS A 274 2.73 -20.83 2.54
C LYS A 274 1.55 -20.81 3.51
N VAL A 275 0.57 -21.68 3.27
CA VAL A 275 -0.57 -21.89 4.17
C VAL A 275 -0.10 -22.64 5.42
N LEU A 276 -0.50 -22.18 6.59
CA LEU A 276 -0.04 -22.71 7.89
C LEU A 276 -1.02 -23.73 8.47
#